data_31a0ce4eb5d312ad57c11157f8501857
#
_entry.id   31a0ce4eb5d312ad57c11157f8501857
#
_cell.length_a   1.000
_cell.length_b   1.000
_cell.length_c   1.000
_cell.angle_alpha   90.00
_cell.angle_beta   90.00
_cell.angle_gamma   90.00
#
_symmetry.space_group_name_H-M   'P 1'
#
loop_
_entity.id
_entity.type
_entity.pdbx_description
1 polymer ?
#
loop_
_entity_poly.entity_id
_entity_poly.type
_entity_poly.pdbx_seq_one_letter_code
_entity_poly.pdbx_strand_id
1 'polypeptide(L)'
;MAKSEIRAFTGADLDAVGTIWNRALRRDPINPGRLRAWLFGDPDYWPGPECGFFVATRGGTPVGFARAIIRRYPNDRLGIEPEHGWIPVLAVDPDQQRQGVGRALLEAALNYLRAAGRRRVWVCGNTGSAPGYVFPGVDRDAYPGALVLFTKAGFVVDHEPVAMSREAVDFDVDAYHRQAWDVGREIEVAELSPARVPDFLAFLAEAFPGDWNMAARAKIRSGALHEVLIASRAGQIVGYCQWEGEHFGPFGVVASQRSQKIGAKLFVEAVRRIRAADGRSVWFNWADEGAARFYARFGLRPTRRFAILRKDL
;
A
#
# COMPACT_ATOMS: atom_id res chain seq x y z
N MET A 1 -3.28 -26.74 28.06
CA MET A 1 -3.90 -25.62 27.34
C MET A 1 -4.73 -26.19 26.18
N ALA A 2 -5.95 -25.70 25.96
CA ALA A 2 -6.76 -26.15 24.82
C ALA A 2 -6.04 -25.84 23.49
N LYS A 3 -6.03 -26.83 22.59
CA LYS A 3 -5.47 -26.70 21.25
C LYS A 3 -6.29 -25.65 20.48
N SER A 4 -5.63 -24.77 19.73
CA SER A 4 -6.36 -23.85 18.86
C SER A 4 -6.88 -24.60 17.63
N GLU A 5 -8.12 -24.33 17.26
CA GLU A 5 -8.74 -24.82 16.03
C GLU A 5 -8.67 -23.73 14.97
N ILE A 6 -8.36 -24.13 13.71
CA ILE A 6 -8.37 -23.22 12.57
C ILE A 6 -9.57 -23.55 11.69
N ARG A 7 -10.39 -22.56 11.41
CA ARG A 7 -11.54 -22.69 10.51
C ARG A 7 -11.61 -21.52 9.52
N ALA A 8 -12.44 -21.68 8.51
CA ALA A 8 -12.74 -20.57 7.60
C ALA A 8 -13.46 -19.44 8.36
N PHE A 9 -13.21 -18.22 7.93
CA PHE A 9 -13.91 -17.02 8.38
C PHE A 9 -15.38 -17.06 7.97
N THR A 10 -16.23 -16.52 8.85
CA THR A 10 -17.64 -16.27 8.57
C THR A 10 -17.99 -14.82 8.89
N GLY A 11 -19.12 -14.32 8.37
CA GLY A 11 -19.55 -12.94 8.67
C GLY A 11 -19.73 -12.65 10.16
N ALA A 12 -20.03 -13.67 10.97
CA ALA A 12 -20.15 -13.55 12.42
C ALA A 12 -18.81 -13.24 13.13
N ASP A 13 -17.68 -13.47 12.46
CA ASP A 13 -16.36 -13.23 13.04
C ASP A 13 -15.89 -11.78 12.86
N LEU A 14 -16.60 -10.96 12.10
CA LEU A 14 -16.11 -9.64 11.68
C LEU A 14 -15.75 -8.73 12.85
N ASP A 15 -16.58 -8.67 13.87
CA ASP A 15 -16.35 -7.81 15.04
C ASP A 15 -15.17 -8.33 15.88
N ALA A 16 -15.05 -9.66 16.02
CA ALA A 16 -13.92 -10.28 16.70
C ALA A 16 -12.60 -10.04 15.95
N VAL A 17 -12.62 -10.14 14.61
CA VAL A 17 -11.47 -9.81 13.75
C VAL A 17 -11.06 -8.35 13.94
N GLY A 18 -12.01 -7.41 13.94
CA GLY A 18 -11.74 -5.99 14.19
C GLY A 18 -11.13 -5.74 15.58
N THR A 19 -11.64 -6.44 16.59
CA THR A 19 -11.10 -6.36 17.96
C THR A 19 -9.68 -6.90 18.04
N ILE A 20 -9.41 -8.08 17.48
CA ILE A 20 -8.07 -8.69 17.45
C ILE A 20 -7.12 -7.81 16.65
N TRP A 21 -7.55 -7.26 15.50
CA TRP A 21 -6.79 -6.33 14.70
C TRP A 21 -6.28 -5.16 15.54
N ASN A 22 -7.19 -4.44 16.20
CA ASN A 22 -6.86 -3.25 16.96
C ASN A 22 -6.00 -3.53 18.21
N ARG A 23 -6.15 -4.72 18.81
CA ARG A 23 -5.29 -5.15 19.93
C ARG A 23 -3.89 -5.56 19.48
N ALA A 24 -3.78 -6.25 18.36
CA ALA A 24 -2.50 -6.77 17.84
C ALA A 24 -1.74 -5.77 16.99
N LEU A 25 -2.42 -4.98 16.18
CA LEU A 25 -1.85 -4.03 15.22
C LEU A 25 -2.05 -2.58 15.70
N ARG A 26 -1.57 -2.28 16.89
CA ARG A 26 -1.82 -1.00 17.61
C ARG A 26 -1.37 0.24 16.84
N ARG A 27 -0.35 0.11 15.98
CA ARG A 27 0.12 1.23 15.16
C ARG A 27 -0.75 1.47 13.94
N ASP A 28 -1.58 0.51 13.59
CA ASP A 28 -2.41 0.50 12.38
C ASP A 28 -3.88 0.13 12.71
N PRO A 29 -4.56 0.92 13.56
CA PRO A 29 -5.94 0.62 13.94
C PRO A 29 -6.87 0.71 12.74
N ILE A 30 -7.92 -0.11 12.76
CA ILE A 30 -8.95 -0.12 11.73
C ILE A 30 -10.33 0.09 12.37
N ASN A 31 -11.15 0.96 11.78
CA ASN A 31 -12.54 1.08 12.17
C ASN A 31 -13.42 0.05 11.44
N PRO A 32 -14.61 -0.28 11.96
CA PRO A 32 -15.48 -1.31 11.38
C PRO A 32 -15.86 -1.05 9.91
N GLY A 33 -16.08 0.21 9.53
CA GLY A 33 -16.41 0.58 8.15
C GLY A 33 -15.25 0.29 7.19
N ARG A 34 -14.04 0.68 7.58
CA ARG A 34 -12.83 0.42 6.79
C ARG A 34 -12.50 -1.08 6.72
N LEU A 35 -12.72 -1.83 7.81
CA LEU A 35 -12.53 -3.28 7.80
C LEU A 35 -13.48 -3.96 6.81
N ARG A 36 -14.78 -3.58 6.82
CA ARG A 36 -15.75 -4.09 5.84
C ARG A 36 -15.40 -3.72 4.41
N ALA A 37 -15.03 -2.47 4.17
CA ALA A 37 -14.63 -2.00 2.84
C ALA A 37 -13.39 -2.73 2.33
N TRP A 38 -12.38 -2.92 3.19
CA TRP A 38 -11.17 -3.67 2.84
C TRP A 38 -11.45 -5.13 2.53
N LEU A 39 -12.32 -5.78 3.30
CA LEU A 39 -12.61 -7.20 3.11
C LEU A 39 -13.58 -7.44 1.95
N PHE A 40 -14.75 -6.79 1.99
CA PHE A 40 -15.83 -7.10 1.06
C PHE A 40 -15.80 -6.25 -0.22
N GLY A 41 -15.08 -5.13 -0.21
CA GLY A 41 -14.82 -4.31 -1.39
C GLY A 41 -13.63 -4.80 -2.23
N ASP A 42 -12.87 -5.79 -1.73
CA ASP A 42 -11.79 -6.40 -2.49
C ASP A 42 -12.37 -7.34 -3.57
N PRO A 43 -12.10 -7.10 -4.87
CA PRO A 43 -12.61 -7.94 -5.95
C PRO A 43 -12.12 -9.39 -5.87
N ASP A 44 -10.99 -9.63 -5.21
CA ASP A 44 -10.43 -10.96 -5.01
C ASP A 44 -11.01 -11.70 -3.79
N TYR A 45 -11.93 -11.06 -3.03
CA TYR A 45 -12.67 -11.73 -1.96
C TYR A 45 -13.74 -12.66 -2.55
N TRP A 46 -13.73 -13.91 -2.12
CA TRP A 46 -14.73 -14.89 -2.51
C TRP A 46 -15.33 -15.53 -1.25
N PRO A 47 -16.66 -15.53 -1.08
CA PRO A 47 -17.29 -16.08 0.12
C PRO A 47 -17.16 -17.60 0.23
N GLY A 48 -17.31 -18.13 1.43
CA GLY A 48 -17.29 -19.56 1.73
C GLY A 48 -15.91 -20.13 2.01
N PRO A 49 -15.74 -21.46 1.95
CA PRO A 49 -14.49 -22.15 2.31
C PRO A 49 -13.27 -21.69 1.47
N GLU A 50 -13.53 -21.20 0.27
CA GLU A 50 -12.50 -20.72 -0.66
C GLU A 50 -12.09 -19.26 -0.44
N CYS A 51 -12.59 -18.60 0.61
CA CYS A 51 -12.29 -17.20 0.87
C CYS A 51 -10.82 -16.93 1.21
N GLY A 52 -10.04 -17.96 1.54
CA GLY A 52 -8.66 -17.82 1.98
C GLY A 52 -8.51 -17.07 3.31
N PHE A 53 -9.59 -16.85 4.03
CA PHE A 53 -9.60 -16.14 5.30
C PHE A 53 -9.86 -17.13 6.44
N PHE A 54 -8.91 -17.19 7.38
CA PHE A 54 -8.88 -18.18 8.46
C PHE A 54 -9.00 -17.48 9.81
N VAL A 55 -9.74 -18.11 10.71
CA VAL A 55 -9.89 -17.71 12.12
C VAL A 55 -9.39 -18.83 13.00
N ALA A 56 -8.53 -18.50 13.95
CA ALA A 56 -8.12 -19.38 15.02
C ALA A 56 -9.08 -19.20 16.20
N THR A 57 -9.60 -20.30 16.75
CA THR A 57 -10.45 -20.27 17.93
C THR A 57 -9.86 -21.09 19.08
N ARG A 58 -10.20 -20.73 20.31
CA ARG A 58 -9.98 -21.52 21.54
C ARG A 58 -11.26 -21.55 22.34
N GLY A 59 -11.76 -22.75 22.57
CA GLY A 59 -13.07 -22.91 23.24
C GLY A 59 -14.19 -22.15 22.51
N GLY A 60 -14.14 -22.11 21.15
CA GLY A 60 -15.11 -21.39 20.34
C GLY A 60 -14.85 -19.88 20.17
N THR A 61 -13.98 -19.28 21.01
CA THR A 61 -13.69 -17.83 20.95
C THR A 61 -12.58 -17.54 19.93
N PRO A 62 -12.77 -16.59 18.99
CA PRO A 62 -11.73 -16.13 18.07
C PRO A 62 -10.54 -15.53 18.82
N VAL A 63 -9.32 -15.97 18.49
CA VAL A 63 -8.06 -15.53 19.12
C VAL A 63 -7.00 -15.09 18.11
N GLY A 64 -7.26 -15.21 16.82
CA GLY A 64 -6.37 -14.78 15.76
C GLY A 64 -7.00 -15.00 14.39
N PHE A 65 -6.42 -14.39 13.38
CA PHE A 65 -6.86 -14.54 12.00
C PHE A 65 -5.68 -14.40 11.01
N ALA A 66 -5.86 -14.93 9.81
CA ALA A 66 -4.96 -14.72 8.68
C ALA A 66 -5.77 -14.68 7.39
N ARG A 67 -5.41 -13.77 6.48
CA ARG A 67 -5.98 -13.73 5.14
C ARG A 67 -4.91 -14.15 4.14
N ALA A 68 -5.23 -15.13 3.30
CA ALA A 68 -4.47 -15.53 2.13
C ALA A 68 -5.30 -15.21 0.88
N ILE A 69 -4.70 -14.63 -0.14
CA ILE A 69 -5.41 -14.20 -1.35
C ILE A 69 -4.73 -14.79 -2.58
N ILE A 70 -5.55 -15.18 -3.53
CA ILE A 70 -5.19 -15.42 -4.92
C ILE A 70 -5.86 -14.36 -5.78
N ARG A 71 -5.16 -13.80 -6.75
CA ARG A 71 -5.76 -12.86 -7.68
C ARG A 71 -6.74 -13.58 -8.59
N ARG A 72 -7.97 -13.10 -8.63
CA ARG A 72 -9.07 -13.60 -9.48
C ARG A 72 -9.40 -12.63 -10.61
N TYR A 73 -9.20 -11.32 -10.36
CA TYR A 73 -9.42 -10.28 -11.35
C TYR A 73 -8.07 -9.79 -11.88
N PRO A 74 -7.90 -9.75 -13.21
CA PRO A 74 -6.62 -9.34 -13.79
C PRO A 74 -6.30 -7.90 -13.43
N ASN A 75 -5.07 -7.68 -13.00
CA ASN A 75 -4.54 -6.35 -12.86
C ASN A 75 -3.89 -5.95 -14.19
N ASP A 76 -4.35 -4.85 -14.76
CA ASP A 76 -3.83 -4.18 -15.95
C ASP A 76 -2.82 -5.06 -16.76
N ARG A 77 -1.50 -4.77 -16.69
CA ARG A 77 -0.48 -5.56 -17.42
C ARG A 77 0.03 -6.81 -16.71
N LEU A 78 -0.26 -6.94 -15.40
CA LEU A 78 0.22 -8.10 -14.61
C LEU A 78 -0.69 -9.34 -14.80
N GLY A 79 -1.91 -9.14 -15.29
CA GLY A 79 -2.89 -10.21 -15.39
C GLY A 79 -3.28 -10.78 -14.03
N ILE A 80 -3.55 -12.06 -13.96
CA ILE A 80 -3.96 -12.75 -12.72
C ILE A 80 -2.80 -13.27 -11.88
N GLU A 81 -1.56 -13.15 -12.34
CA GLU A 81 -0.34 -13.62 -11.66
C GLU A 81 -0.51 -15.04 -11.07
N PRO A 82 -0.72 -16.07 -11.91
CA PRO A 82 -1.19 -17.38 -11.45
C PRO A 82 -0.19 -18.11 -10.55
N GLU A 83 1.06 -17.72 -10.52
CA GLU A 83 2.08 -18.30 -9.66
C GLU A 83 2.18 -17.63 -8.29
N HIS A 84 1.55 -16.43 -8.12
CA HIS A 84 1.67 -15.64 -6.90
C HIS A 84 0.47 -15.81 -5.97
N GLY A 85 0.75 -15.80 -4.67
CA GLY A 85 -0.23 -15.68 -3.59
C GLY A 85 0.21 -14.64 -2.59
N TRP A 86 -0.72 -14.09 -1.84
CA TRP A 86 -0.46 -13.01 -0.88
C TRP A 86 -1.05 -13.34 0.48
N ILE A 87 -0.32 -12.95 1.53
CA ILE A 87 -0.80 -12.93 2.93
C ILE A 87 -0.76 -11.47 3.39
N PRO A 88 -1.81 -10.67 3.11
CA PRO A 88 -1.82 -9.24 3.42
C PRO A 88 -1.84 -8.94 4.90
N VAL A 89 -2.40 -9.85 5.72
CA VAL A 89 -2.47 -9.69 7.16
C VAL A 89 -2.54 -11.04 7.88
N LEU A 90 -1.85 -11.12 9.00
CA LEU A 90 -1.96 -12.16 10.01
C LEU A 90 -1.84 -11.51 11.38
N ALA A 91 -2.80 -11.74 12.26
CA ALA A 91 -2.79 -11.20 13.61
C ALA A 91 -3.27 -12.22 14.64
N VAL A 92 -2.69 -12.16 15.83
CA VAL A 92 -3.04 -12.98 16.98
C VAL A 92 -3.24 -12.06 18.16
N ASP A 93 -4.34 -12.24 18.89
CA ASP A 93 -4.60 -11.52 20.13
C ASP A 93 -3.37 -11.55 21.03
N PRO A 94 -2.91 -10.41 21.59
CA PRO A 94 -1.70 -10.32 22.38
C PRO A 94 -1.63 -11.35 23.52
N ASP A 95 -2.75 -11.64 24.18
CA ASP A 95 -2.81 -12.61 25.28
C ASP A 95 -2.68 -14.07 24.82
N GLN A 96 -2.80 -14.31 23.52
CA GLN A 96 -2.74 -15.62 22.89
C GLN A 96 -1.50 -15.84 22.02
N GLN A 97 -0.61 -14.86 21.99
CA GLN A 97 0.66 -14.94 21.25
C GLN A 97 1.64 -15.92 21.91
N ARG A 98 2.66 -16.35 21.16
CA ARG A 98 3.73 -17.27 21.61
C ARG A 98 3.25 -18.66 22.06
N GLN A 99 2.04 -19.04 21.66
CA GLN A 99 1.38 -20.31 21.99
C GLN A 99 1.06 -21.14 20.74
N GLY A 100 1.76 -20.87 19.61
CA GLY A 100 1.61 -21.62 18.36
C GLY A 100 0.49 -21.15 17.44
N VAL A 101 -0.40 -20.25 17.89
CA VAL A 101 -1.58 -19.79 17.11
C VAL A 101 -1.16 -19.17 15.77
N GLY A 102 -0.18 -18.24 15.78
CA GLY A 102 0.29 -17.59 14.55
C GLY A 102 0.92 -18.56 13.56
N ARG A 103 1.63 -19.59 14.04
CA ARG A 103 2.17 -20.67 13.19
C ARG A 103 1.06 -21.47 12.54
N ALA A 104 0.03 -21.87 13.30
CA ALA A 104 -1.09 -22.63 12.76
C ALA A 104 -1.88 -21.85 11.71
N LEU A 105 -2.11 -20.55 11.93
CA LEU A 105 -2.74 -19.65 10.96
C LEU A 105 -1.90 -19.52 9.68
N LEU A 106 -0.57 -19.33 9.82
CA LEU A 106 0.33 -19.23 8.67
C LEU A 106 0.35 -20.53 7.87
N GLU A 107 0.36 -21.67 8.55
CA GLU A 107 0.32 -22.99 7.88
C GLU A 107 -0.98 -23.19 7.10
N ALA A 108 -2.13 -22.81 7.68
CA ALA A 108 -3.42 -22.85 6.98
C ALA A 108 -3.42 -21.96 5.73
N ALA A 109 -2.91 -20.73 5.85
CA ALA A 109 -2.77 -19.81 4.73
C ALA A 109 -1.86 -20.37 3.61
N LEU A 110 -0.70 -20.95 3.98
CA LEU A 110 0.22 -21.56 3.01
C LEU A 110 -0.37 -22.81 2.34
N ASN A 111 -1.11 -23.63 3.08
CA ASN A 111 -1.77 -24.81 2.52
C ASN A 111 -2.86 -24.43 1.51
N TYR A 112 -3.64 -23.38 1.82
CA TYR A 112 -4.60 -22.81 0.87
C TYR A 112 -3.92 -22.36 -0.42
N LEU A 113 -2.82 -21.61 -0.33
CA LEU A 113 -2.10 -21.13 -1.50
C LEU A 113 -1.46 -22.25 -2.32
N ARG A 114 -0.90 -23.28 -1.66
CA ARG A 114 -0.39 -24.49 -2.35
C ARG A 114 -1.49 -25.25 -3.08
N ALA A 115 -2.63 -25.46 -2.42
CA ALA A 115 -3.78 -26.12 -3.02
C ALA A 115 -4.31 -25.35 -4.25
N ALA A 116 -4.18 -24.03 -4.24
CA ALA A 116 -4.50 -23.16 -5.38
C ALA A 116 -3.38 -23.10 -6.44
N GLY A 117 -2.32 -23.90 -6.33
CA GLY A 117 -1.23 -23.98 -7.31
C GLY A 117 -0.25 -22.79 -7.28
N ARG A 118 -0.24 -22.00 -6.18
CA ARG A 118 0.69 -20.87 -6.07
C ARG A 118 2.09 -21.36 -5.77
N ARG A 119 3.09 -20.77 -6.42
CA ARG A 119 4.51 -21.13 -6.28
C ARG A 119 5.30 -20.12 -5.46
N ARG A 120 4.83 -18.88 -5.40
CA ARG A 120 5.46 -17.80 -4.62
C ARG A 120 4.44 -17.09 -3.77
N VAL A 121 4.79 -16.86 -2.51
CA VAL A 121 3.94 -16.15 -1.54
C VAL A 121 4.64 -14.89 -1.08
N TRP A 122 3.89 -13.80 -1.11
CA TRP A 122 4.28 -12.50 -0.58
C TRP A 122 3.55 -12.20 0.73
N VAL A 123 4.26 -11.62 1.68
CA VAL A 123 3.65 -11.08 2.91
C VAL A 123 3.40 -9.59 2.73
N CYS A 124 2.19 -9.16 3.01
CA CYS A 124 1.69 -7.83 2.68
C CYS A 124 1.71 -7.62 1.15
N GLY A 125 2.25 -6.53 0.65
CA GLY A 125 2.27 -6.28 -0.78
C GLY A 125 3.68 -6.17 -1.33
N ASN A 126 3.99 -6.91 -2.38
CA ASN A 126 5.21 -6.70 -3.15
C ASN A 126 5.14 -5.42 -4.02
N THR A 127 3.93 -4.95 -4.25
CA THR A 127 3.59 -3.68 -4.92
C THR A 127 2.28 -3.15 -4.34
N GLY A 128 1.95 -1.88 -4.58
CA GLY A 128 0.66 -1.30 -4.19
C GLY A 128 -0.54 -1.94 -4.90
N SER A 129 -0.31 -2.69 -5.98
CA SER A 129 -1.35 -3.45 -6.70
C SER A 129 -1.56 -4.87 -6.18
N ALA A 130 -0.88 -5.27 -5.11
CA ALA A 130 -1.09 -6.57 -4.49
C ALA A 130 -2.54 -6.70 -3.98
N PRO A 131 -3.20 -7.87 -4.18
CA PRO A 131 -4.54 -8.09 -3.69
C PRO A 131 -4.63 -7.88 -2.17
N GLY A 132 -5.70 -7.22 -1.73
CA GLY A 132 -5.93 -6.95 -0.31
C GLY A 132 -4.86 -6.08 0.35
N TYR A 133 -4.15 -5.25 -0.43
CA TYR A 133 -3.12 -4.36 0.09
C TYR A 133 -3.62 -3.50 1.26
N VAL A 134 -2.91 -3.57 2.37
CA VAL A 134 -3.13 -2.76 3.57
C VAL A 134 -1.83 -2.08 4.00
N PHE A 135 -0.74 -2.86 3.97
CA PHE A 135 0.58 -2.44 4.40
C PHE A 135 1.61 -2.70 3.31
N PRO A 136 2.65 -1.86 3.20
CA PRO A 136 3.79 -2.14 2.32
C PRO A 136 4.44 -3.50 2.62
N GLY A 137 4.65 -3.78 3.89
CA GLY A 137 5.31 -4.96 4.42
C GLY A 137 5.11 -5.09 5.92
N VAL A 138 5.89 -5.93 6.58
CA VAL A 138 5.93 -6.03 8.03
C VAL A 138 6.75 -4.87 8.59
N ASP A 139 6.12 -3.99 9.40
CA ASP A 139 6.83 -2.92 10.10
C ASP A 139 7.81 -3.54 11.10
N ARG A 140 9.12 -3.29 10.88
CA ARG A 140 10.20 -3.92 11.64
C ARG A 140 10.19 -3.55 13.11
N ASP A 141 9.84 -2.30 13.40
CA ASP A 141 9.91 -1.74 14.76
C ASP A 141 8.61 -2.05 15.53
N ALA A 142 7.46 -1.97 14.85
CA ALA A 142 6.18 -2.21 15.49
C ALA A 142 5.87 -3.70 15.68
N TYR A 143 6.30 -4.56 14.73
CA TYR A 143 5.91 -5.97 14.70
C TYR A 143 7.11 -6.94 14.57
N PRO A 144 8.15 -6.86 15.42
CA PRO A 144 9.33 -7.70 15.29
C PRO A 144 9.03 -9.20 15.46
N GLY A 145 7.98 -9.53 16.22
CA GLY A 145 7.51 -10.92 16.37
C GLY A 145 6.98 -11.54 15.09
N ALA A 146 6.42 -10.73 14.18
CA ALA A 146 5.97 -11.17 12.88
C ALA A 146 7.15 -11.54 11.98
N LEU A 147 8.23 -10.74 11.99
CA LEU A 147 9.45 -11.08 11.24
C LEU A 147 10.03 -12.42 11.69
N VAL A 148 10.07 -12.67 13.00
CA VAL A 148 10.54 -13.95 13.54
C VAL A 148 9.65 -15.10 13.12
N LEU A 149 8.33 -14.89 13.08
CA LEU A 149 7.37 -15.91 12.63
C LEU A 149 7.63 -16.30 11.17
N PHE A 150 7.68 -15.30 10.28
CA PHE A 150 7.83 -15.53 8.85
C PHE A 150 9.21 -16.08 8.49
N THR A 151 10.30 -15.55 9.08
CA THR A 151 11.66 -16.06 8.84
C THR A 151 11.82 -17.52 9.28
N LYS A 152 11.27 -17.90 10.46
CA LYS A 152 11.26 -19.29 10.90
C LYS A 152 10.43 -20.21 9.99
N ALA A 153 9.47 -19.66 9.27
CA ALA A 153 8.70 -20.39 8.26
C ALA A 153 9.37 -20.42 6.88
N GLY A 154 10.60 -19.90 6.76
CA GLY A 154 11.40 -19.91 5.53
C GLY A 154 11.12 -18.77 4.56
N PHE A 155 10.50 -17.68 5.03
CA PHE A 155 10.42 -16.46 4.24
C PHE A 155 11.74 -15.69 4.31
N VAL A 156 12.08 -15.03 3.21
CA VAL A 156 13.24 -14.14 3.09
C VAL A 156 12.77 -12.71 2.87
N VAL A 157 13.54 -11.75 3.36
CA VAL A 157 13.31 -10.33 3.06
C VAL A 157 13.75 -10.09 1.62
N ASP A 158 12.85 -9.57 0.81
CA ASP A 158 13.11 -9.21 -0.58
C ASP A 158 13.64 -7.78 -0.69
N HIS A 159 12.92 -6.82 -0.11
CA HIS A 159 13.36 -5.42 -0.02
C HIS A 159 12.66 -4.70 1.15
N GLU A 160 13.14 -3.47 1.43
CA GLU A 160 12.70 -2.72 2.62
C GLU A 160 12.37 -1.25 2.28
N PRO A 161 11.14 -0.97 1.81
CA PRO A 161 10.71 0.40 1.62
C PRO A 161 10.51 1.12 2.95
N VAL A 162 10.58 2.46 2.89
CA VAL A 162 10.34 3.32 4.03
C VAL A 162 9.09 4.17 3.83
N ALA A 163 8.33 4.37 4.91
CA ALA A 163 7.39 5.48 5.00
C ALA A 163 8.14 6.74 5.40
N MET A 164 7.72 7.87 4.87
CA MET A 164 8.30 9.16 5.24
C MET A 164 7.21 10.17 5.49
N SER A 165 7.50 11.12 6.36
CA SER A 165 6.61 12.26 6.61
C SER A 165 7.38 13.52 6.95
N ARG A 166 6.67 14.63 6.87
CA ARG A 166 7.07 15.94 7.36
C ARG A 166 5.84 16.76 7.74
N GLU A 167 5.97 17.64 8.75
CA GLU A 167 5.00 18.70 8.99
C GLU A 167 4.94 19.65 7.79
N ALA A 168 3.75 19.83 7.23
CA ALA A 168 3.56 20.69 6.07
C ALA A 168 3.56 22.18 6.44
N VAL A 169 3.21 22.50 7.69
CA VAL A 169 3.18 23.88 8.19
C VAL A 169 4.56 24.54 8.17
N ASP A 170 5.62 23.75 8.39
CA ASP A 170 7.02 24.21 8.41
C ASP A 170 7.67 24.14 7.02
N PHE A 171 6.91 23.80 5.98
CA PHE A 171 7.43 23.69 4.63
C PHE A 171 7.49 25.09 3.99
N ASP A 172 8.69 25.62 3.79
CA ASP A 172 8.89 26.88 3.08
C ASP A 172 8.66 26.68 1.56
N VAL A 173 7.38 26.74 1.19
CA VAL A 173 6.94 26.60 -0.21
C VAL A 173 7.67 27.59 -1.11
N ASP A 174 7.84 28.84 -0.67
CA ASP A 174 8.41 29.90 -1.49
C ASP A 174 9.90 29.72 -1.73
N ALA A 175 10.65 29.26 -0.71
CA ALA A 175 12.07 28.95 -0.89
C ALA A 175 12.27 27.78 -1.87
N TYR A 176 11.51 26.68 -1.71
CA TYR A 176 11.58 25.54 -2.61
C TYR A 176 11.04 25.88 -4.01
N HIS A 177 10.00 26.71 -4.08
CA HIS A 177 9.44 27.19 -5.36
C HIS A 177 10.48 27.97 -6.15
N ARG A 178 11.16 28.92 -5.53
CA ARG A 178 12.26 29.66 -6.20
C ARG A 178 13.34 28.73 -6.73
N GLN A 179 13.78 27.73 -5.92
CA GLN A 179 14.79 26.74 -6.36
C GLN A 179 14.32 25.83 -7.49
N ALA A 180 13.02 25.48 -7.52
CA ALA A 180 12.45 24.61 -8.53
C ALA A 180 12.07 25.34 -9.82
N TRP A 181 11.76 26.63 -9.74
CA TRP A 181 11.18 27.42 -10.84
C TRP A 181 12.23 27.94 -11.83
N ASP A 182 13.46 28.16 -11.39
CA ASP A 182 14.56 28.63 -12.26
C ASP A 182 14.99 27.60 -13.32
N VAL A 183 14.49 26.38 -13.24
CA VAL A 183 14.82 25.32 -14.18
C VAL A 183 13.57 24.89 -14.92
N GLY A 184 13.51 25.24 -16.20
CA GLY A 184 12.47 24.78 -17.12
C GLY A 184 11.21 25.65 -17.12
N ARG A 185 11.32 26.89 -17.61
CA ARG A 185 10.14 27.69 -18.02
C ARG A 185 9.25 26.95 -19.02
N GLU A 186 9.78 25.90 -19.63
CA GLU A 186 9.10 25.00 -20.57
C GLU A 186 8.21 23.93 -19.91
N ILE A 187 8.29 23.76 -18.58
CA ILE A 187 7.47 22.79 -17.85
C ILE A 187 6.28 23.49 -17.23
N GLU A 188 5.12 23.19 -17.74
CA GLU A 188 3.85 23.58 -17.17
C GLU A 188 3.39 22.52 -16.16
N VAL A 189 3.02 22.96 -14.94
CA VAL A 189 2.39 22.10 -13.92
C VAL A 189 0.98 22.60 -13.67
N ALA A 190 0.01 21.77 -13.94
CA ALA A 190 -1.42 22.10 -13.83
C ALA A 190 -2.22 20.94 -13.23
N GLU A 191 -3.41 21.25 -12.72
CA GLU A 191 -4.39 20.24 -12.35
C GLU A 191 -4.87 19.46 -13.58
N LEU A 192 -5.19 18.19 -13.38
CA LEU A 192 -5.75 17.37 -14.44
C LEU A 192 -7.15 17.87 -14.82
N SER A 193 -7.26 18.47 -16.00
CA SER A 193 -8.57 18.85 -16.55
C SER A 193 -9.28 17.65 -17.19
N PRO A 194 -10.62 17.66 -17.28
CA PRO A 194 -11.37 16.61 -17.95
C PRO A 194 -10.91 16.34 -19.39
N ALA A 195 -10.52 17.38 -20.12
CA ALA A 195 -10.04 17.27 -21.51
C ALA A 195 -8.71 16.51 -21.62
N ARG A 196 -7.89 16.52 -20.55
CA ARG A 196 -6.59 15.85 -20.54
C ARG A 196 -6.62 14.43 -19.98
N VAL A 197 -7.79 13.96 -19.50
CA VAL A 197 -7.93 12.60 -18.93
C VAL A 197 -7.51 11.50 -19.91
N PRO A 198 -7.89 11.52 -21.20
CA PRO A 198 -7.45 10.49 -22.15
C PRO A 198 -5.93 10.43 -22.31
N ASP A 199 -5.28 11.59 -22.48
CA ASP A 199 -3.81 11.69 -22.60
C ASP A 199 -3.11 11.22 -21.33
N PHE A 200 -3.67 11.56 -20.18
CA PHE A 200 -3.12 11.15 -18.88
C PHE A 200 -3.20 9.64 -18.67
N LEU A 201 -4.30 9.01 -19.05
CA LEU A 201 -4.44 7.55 -18.96
C LEU A 201 -3.50 6.83 -19.94
N ALA A 202 -3.32 7.36 -21.15
CA ALA A 202 -2.36 6.84 -22.11
C ALA A 202 -0.92 6.95 -21.55
N PHE A 203 -0.57 8.12 -21.03
CA PHE A 203 0.71 8.36 -20.35
C PHE A 203 0.98 7.35 -19.20
N LEU A 204 -0.01 7.12 -18.34
CA LEU A 204 0.15 6.15 -17.24
C LEU A 204 0.30 4.71 -17.76
N ALA A 205 -0.46 4.33 -18.76
CA ALA A 205 -0.39 2.98 -19.35
C ALA A 205 0.98 2.69 -19.95
N GLU A 206 1.63 3.71 -20.51
CA GLU A 206 2.96 3.58 -21.10
C GLU A 206 4.08 3.68 -20.06
N ALA A 207 4.07 4.74 -19.25
CA ALA A 207 5.20 5.10 -18.38
C ALA A 207 5.14 4.44 -17.01
N PHE A 208 3.94 4.17 -16.47
CA PHE A 208 3.71 3.69 -15.10
C PHE A 208 2.60 2.63 -15.07
N PRO A 209 2.80 1.47 -15.71
CA PRO A 209 1.79 0.40 -15.71
C PRO A 209 1.58 -0.16 -14.31
N GLY A 210 0.36 -0.63 -14.03
CA GLY A 210 -0.01 -1.28 -12.77
C GLY A 210 -0.90 -0.43 -11.87
N ASP A 211 -0.64 -0.44 -10.57
CA ASP A 211 -1.48 0.16 -9.52
C ASP A 211 -1.67 1.67 -9.64
N TRP A 212 -0.73 2.37 -10.22
CA TRP A 212 -0.82 3.82 -10.43
C TRP A 212 -1.97 4.20 -11.37
N ASN A 213 -2.19 3.39 -12.41
CA ASN A 213 -3.33 3.55 -13.30
C ASN A 213 -4.65 3.32 -12.55
N MET A 214 -4.72 2.31 -11.69
CA MET A 214 -5.91 2.05 -10.87
C MET A 214 -6.19 3.19 -9.87
N ALA A 215 -5.16 3.71 -9.23
CA ALA A 215 -5.27 4.86 -8.32
C ALA A 215 -5.76 6.12 -9.04
N ALA A 216 -5.23 6.42 -10.23
CA ALA A 216 -5.68 7.52 -11.06
C ALA A 216 -7.15 7.37 -11.50
N ARG A 217 -7.55 6.15 -11.91
CA ARG A 217 -8.95 5.86 -12.27
C ARG A 217 -9.90 6.02 -11.08
N ALA A 218 -9.45 5.73 -9.86
CA ALA A 218 -10.24 5.99 -8.65
C ALA A 218 -10.49 7.49 -8.46
N LYS A 219 -9.48 8.36 -8.65
CA LYS A 219 -9.62 9.82 -8.61
C LYS A 219 -10.56 10.34 -9.70
N ILE A 220 -10.47 9.80 -10.92
CA ILE A 220 -11.36 10.17 -12.03
C ILE A 220 -12.82 9.81 -11.69
N ARG A 221 -13.06 8.59 -11.18
CA ARG A 221 -14.41 8.14 -10.81
C ARG A 221 -15.05 8.93 -9.68
N SER A 222 -14.24 9.36 -8.70
CA SER A 222 -14.71 10.20 -7.58
C SER A 222 -14.84 11.68 -7.93
N GLY A 223 -14.44 12.11 -9.15
CA GLY A 223 -14.43 13.51 -9.54
C GLY A 223 -13.28 14.33 -8.92
N ALA A 224 -12.35 13.70 -8.22
CA ALA A 224 -11.24 14.36 -7.51
C ALA A 224 -10.06 14.70 -8.44
N LEU A 225 -10.33 15.26 -9.64
CA LEU A 225 -9.28 15.62 -10.60
C LEU A 225 -8.35 16.72 -10.07
N HIS A 226 -8.84 17.58 -9.19
CA HIS A 226 -8.06 18.63 -8.54
C HIS A 226 -6.96 18.10 -7.61
N GLU A 227 -7.05 16.82 -7.22
CA GLU A 227 -6.01 16.11 -6.45
C GLU A 227 -4.99 15.39 -7.35
N VAL A 228 -4.96 15.71 -8.63
CA VAL A 228 -3.99 15.18 -9.60
C VAL A 228 -3.32 16.34 -10.32
N LEU A 229 -1.98 16.42 -10.24
CA LEU A 229 -1.18 17.34 -11.03
C LEU A 229 -0.49 16.60 -12.17
N ILE A 230 -0.47 17.22 -13.33
CA ILE A 230 0.33 16.79 -14.47
C ILE A 230 1.42 17.83 -14.78
N ALA A 231 2.61 17.36 -15.10
CA ALA A 231 3.68 18.19 -15.65
C ALA A 231 3.75 17.94 -17.15
N SER A 232 3.68 19.02 -17.94
CA SER A 232 3.72 18.95 -19.40
C SER A 232 4.89 19.73 -19.96
N ARG A 233 5.50 19.21 -21.05
CA ARG A 233 6.48 19.90 -21.89
C ARG A 233 6.00 19.87 -23.34
N ALA A 234 5.91 21.05 -23.98
CA ALA A 234 5.37 21.18 -25.34
C ALA A 234 4.03 20.41 -25.52
N GLY A 235 3.14 20.50 -24.55
CA GLY A 235 1.83 19.83 -24.55
C GLY A 235 1.84 18.35 -24.16
N GLN A 236 2.98 17.67 -24.14
CA GLN A 236 3.09 16.26 -23.75
C GLN A 236 3.25 16.09 -22.24
N ILE A 237 2.55 15.15 -21.64
CA ILE A 237 2.68 14.82 -20.21
C ILE A 237 4.00 14.08 -20.01
N VAL A 238 4.84 14.58 -19.08
CA VAL A 238 6.16 14.03 -18.76
C VAL A 238 6.28 13.60 -17.29
N GLY A 239 5.30 13.95 -16.47
CA GLY A 239 5.24 13.56 -15.06
C GLY A 239 3.89 13.86 -14.44
N TYR A 240 3.64 13.30 -13.29
CA TYR A 240 2.43 13.54 -12.52
C TYR A 240 2.64 13.27 -11.04
N CYS A 241 1.74 13.77 -10.23
CA CYS A 241 1.52 13.32 -8.85
C CYS A 241 0.04 13.40 -8.50
N GLN A 242 -0.35 12.64 -7.49
CA GLN A 242 -1.67 12.77 -6.87
C GLN A 242 -1.54 12.72 -5.34
N TRP A 243 -2.60 13.10 -4.65
CA TRP A 243 -2.69 13.00 -3.19
C TRP A 243 -4.12 12.75 -2.76
N GLU A 244 -4.29 12.42 -1.48
CA GLU A 244 -5.59 12.30 -0.81
C GLU A 244 -5.45 12.81 0.61
N GLY A 245 -6.07 13.95 0.91
CA GLY A 245 -5.80 14.67 2.13
C GLY A 245 -4.31 14.98 2.28
N GLU A 246 -3.65 14.41 3.28
CA GLU A 246 -2.21 14.56 3.52
C GLU A 246 -1.33 13.45 2.92
N HIS A 247 -1.94 12.38 2.43
CA HIS A 247 -1.23 11.27 1.78
C HIS A 247 -0.82 11.65 0.37
N PHE A 248 0.50 11.75 0.13
CA PHE A 248 1.08 12.06 -1.16
C PHE A 248 1.44 10.79 -1.94
N GLY A 249 1.10 10.78 -3.20
CA GLY A 249 1.41 9.68 -4.13
C GLY A 249 0.16 8.99 -4.69
N PRO A 250 0.33 8.21 -5.74
CA PRO A 250 1.53 7.97 -6.56
C PRO A 250 2.12 9.23 -7.23
N PHE A 251 3.43 9.14 -7.55
CA PHE A 251 4.20 10.24 -8.12
C PHE A 251 5.31 9.72 -9.04
N GLY A 252 5.43 10.27 -10.22
CA GLY A 252 6.47 9.87 -11.16
C GLY A 252 6.77 10.86 -12.25
N VAL A 253 8.02 10.77 -12.76
CA VAL A 253 8.53 11.49 -13.94
C VAL A 253 9.14 10.46 -14.87
N VAL A 254 8.83 10.55 -16.18
CA VAL A 254 9.39 9.63 -17.18
C VAL A 254 10.92 9.64 -17.13
N ALA A 255 11.52 8.48 -17.36
CA ALA A 255 12.96 8.30 -17.18
C ALA A 255 13.80 9.31 -17.97
N SER A 256 13.42 9.59 -19.22
CA SER A 256 14.10 10.54 -20.11
C SER A 256 14.07 12.00 -19.63
N GLN A 257 13.17 12.35 -18.70
CA GLN A 257 13.00 13.71 -18.20
C GLN A 257 13.40 13.86 -16.73
N ARG A 258 13.98 12.81 -16.13
CA ARG A 258 14.51 12.88 -14.77
C ARG A 258 15.70 13.83 -14.67
N SER A 259 16.05 14.23 -13.47
CA SER A 259 17.12 15.19 -13.15
C SER A 259 16.91 16.63 -13.66
N GLN A 260 15.76 16.91 -14.26
CA GLN A 260 15.38 18.25 -14.74
C GLN A 260 14.47 19.00 -13.74
N LYS A 261 14.50 18.65 -12.49
CA LYS A 261 13.72 19.23 -11.36
C LYS A 261 12.19 19.16 -11.54
N ILE A 262 11.65 18.46 -12.54
CA ILE A 262 10.20 18.30 -12.76
C ILE A 262 9.53 17.69 -11.52
N GLY A 263 10.14 16.64 -10.94
CA GLY A 263 9.65 16.04 -9.71
C GLY A 263 9.61 17.02 -8.54
N ALA A 264 10.59 17.90 -8.43
CA ALA A 264 10.62 18.93 -7.41
C ALA A 264 9.44 19.91 -7.57
N LYS A 265 9.16 20.38 -8.79
CA LYS A 265 8.00 21.24 -9.07
C LYS A 265 6.69 20.58 -8.69
N LEU A 266 6.47 19.33 -9.14
CA LEU A 266 5.26 18.57 -8.83
C LEU A 266 5.08 18.39 -7.31
N PHE A 267 6.14 18.03 -6.59
CA PHE A 267 6.08 17.80 -5.15
C PHE A 267 5.78 19.10 -4.39
N VAL A 268 6.50 20.18 -4.67
CA VAL A 268 6.29 21.50 -4.02
C VAL A 268 4.88 22.01 -4.27
N GLU A 269 4.38 21.88 -5.50
CA GLU A 269 3.05 22.31 -5.87
C GLU A 269 1.95 21.48 -5.21
N ALA A 270 2.15 20.17 -5.07
CA ALA A 270 1.25 19.30 -4.30
C ALA A 270 1.22 19.69 -2.82
N VAL A 271 2.38 19.91 -2.19
CA VAL A 271 2.44 20.34 -0.78
C VAL A 271 1.75 21.70 -0.59
N ARG A 272 1.89 22.62 -1.55
CA ARG A 272 1.18 23.91 -1.52
C ARG A 272 -0.34 23.71 -1.49
N ARG A 273 -0.87 22.77 -2.29
CA ARG A 273 -2.30 22.45 -2.33
C ARG A 273 -2.78 21.73 -1.06
N ILE A 274 -2.01 20.78 -0.57
CA ILE A 274 -2.29 20.10 0.70
C ILE A 274 -2.43 21.13 1.82
N ARG A 275 -1.50 22.10 1.91
CA ARG A 275 -1.57 23.19 2.89
C ARG A 275 -2.79 24.10 2.68
N ALA A 276 -3.10 24.44 1.45
CA ALA A 276 -4.26 25.27 1.13
C ALA A 276 -5.60 24.60 1.48
N ALA A 277 -5.60 23.26 1.62
CA ALA A 277 -6.73 22.47 2.12
C ALA A 277 -6.60 22.13 3.62
N ASP A 278 -5.89 22.95 4.40
CA ASP A 278 -5.67 22.79 5.85
C ASP A 278 -4.90 21.52 6.26
N GLY A 279 -4.21 20.87 5.32
CA GLY A 279 -3.33 19.75 5.61
C GLY A 279 -2.11 20.19 6.44
N ARG A 280 -1.86 19.47 7.53
CA ARG A 280 -0.78 19.79 8.49
C ARG A 280 0.49 19.01 8.22
N SER A 281 0.39 17.88 7.54
CA SER A 281 1.53 17.02 7.19
C SER A 281 1.50 16.63 5.72
N VAL A 282 2.62 16.12 5.25
CA VAL A 282 2.72 15.37 4.00
C VAL A 282 3.42 14.05 4.30
N TRP A 283 2.81 12.95 3.90
CA TRP A 283 3.31 11.62 4.19
C TRP A 283 2.97 10.60 3.09
N PHE A 284 3.75 9.52 3.06
CA PHE A 284 3.49 8.34 2.25
C PHE A 284 4.09 7.09 2.91
N ASN A 285 3.64 5.91 2.49
CA ASN A 285 4.03 4.65 3.10
C ASN A 285 5.11 3.89 2.32
N TRP A 286 5.46 4.32 1.11
CA TRP A 286 6.38 3.58 0.28
C TRP A 286 7.35 4.49 -0.46
N ALA A 287 8.64 4.35 -0.14
CA ALA A 287 9.73 4.86 -0.94
C ALA A 287 10.87 3.84 -0.95
N ASP A 288 11.42 3.58 -2.12
CA ASP A 288 12.73 2.95 -2.24
C ASP A 288 13.84 3.92 -1.83
N GLU A 289 15.08 3.44 -1.81
CA GLU A 289 16.22 4.26 -1.41
C GLU A 289 16.41 5.51 -2.29
N GLY A 290 16.17 5.40 -3.59
CA GLY A 290 16.29 6.51 -4.53
C GLY A 290 15.25 7.59 -4.28
N ALA A 291 13.99 7.18 -4.13
CA ALA A 291 12.89 8.08 -3.78
C ALA A 291 13.07 8.69 -2.39
N ALA A 292 13.52 7.91 -1.41
CA ALA A 292 13.79 8.41 -0.06
C ALA A 292 14.85 9.52 -0.06
N ARG A 293 15.95 9.37 -0.83
CA ARG A 293 16.95 10.44 -1.00
C ARG A 293 16.38 11.69 -1.67
N PHE A 294 15.46 11.52 -2.62
CA PHE A 294 14.77 12.65 -3.23
C PHE A 294 13.95 13.42 -2.20
N TYR A 295 13.09 12.75 -1.43
CA TYR A 295 12.21 13.39 -0.45
C TYR A 295 12.97 13.96 0.76
N ALA A 296 14.08 13.37 1.15
CA ALA A 296 14.94 13.90 2.22
C ALA A 296 15.44 15.33 1.92
N ARG A 297 15.62 15.69 0.64
CA ARG A 297 15.97 17.07 0.23
C ARG A 297 14.89 18.09 0.56
N PHE A 298 13.65 17.64 0.72
CA PHE A 298 12.52 18.45 1.14
C PHE A 298 12.23 18.33 2.63
N GLY A 299 13.15 17.73 3.39
CA GLY A 299 13.05 17.59 4.84
C GLY A 299 12.11 16.47 5.32
N LEU A 300 11.62 15.59 4.45
CA LEU A 300 10.91 14.41 4.90
C LEU A 300 11.86 13.46 5.59
N ARG A 301 11.38 12.81 6.64
CA ARG A 301 12.16 11.87 7.45
C ARG A 301 11.49 10.49 7.44
N PRO A 302 12.28 9.41 7.42
CA PRO A 302 11.74 8.07 7.62
C PRO A 302 11.00 7.96 8.96
N THR A 303 9.78 7.43 8.91
CA THR A 303 8.93 7.21 10.09
C THR A 303 8.66 5.75 10.36
N ARG A 304 8.74 4.91 9.32
CA ARG A 304 8.58 3.45 9.41
C ARG A 304 9.50 2.78 8.38
N ARG A 305 9.94 1.57 8.70
CA ARG A 305 10.65 0.69 7.76
C ARG A 305 9.91 -0.64 7.66
N PHE A 306 9.57 -1.02 6.45
CA PHE A 306 8.83 -2.24 6.20
C PHE A 306 9.72 -3.31 5.58
N ALA A 307 9.63 -4.55 6.08
CA ALA A 307 10.21 -5.69 5.41
C ALA A 307 9.16 -6.34 4.51
N ILE A 308 9.41 -6.38 3.22
CA ILE A 308 8.63 -7.16 2.27
C ILE A 308 9.24 -8.55 2.23
N LEU A 309 8.42 -9.54 2.53
CA LEU A 309 8.86 -10.92 2.68
C LEU A 309 8.28 -11.77 1.56
N ARG A 310 9.08 -12.69 1.04
CA ARG A 310 8.63 -13.69 0.08
C ARG A 310 9.11 -15.09 0.44
N LYS A 311 8.38 -16.06 -0.07
CA LYS A 311 8.74 -17.48 0.03
C LYS A 311 8.33 -18.19 -1.25
N ASP A 312 9.22 -19.02 -1.78
CA ASP A 312 8.89 -20.01 -2.80
C ASP A 312 8.33 -21.29 -2.11
N LEU A 313 7.22 -21.85 -2.62
CA LEU A 313 6.44 -22.93 -1.99
C LEU A 313 6.86 -24.30 -2.49
#